data_5e55218a3b3572ae41d9a0fcb5cf6f90
#
_entry.id   5e55218a3b3572ae41d9a0fcb5cf6f90
#
_cell.length_a   1.000
_cell.length_b   1.000
_cell.length_c   1.000
_cell.angle_alpha   90.00
_cell.angle_beta   90.00
_cell.angle_gamma   90.00
#
_symmetry.space_group_name_H-M   'P 1'
#
loop_
_entity.id
_entity.type
_entity.pdbx_description
1 polymer ?
#
loop_
_entity_poly.entity_id
_entity_poly.type
_entity_poly.pdbx_seq_one_letter_code
_entity_poly.pdbx_strand_id
1 'polypeptide(L)'
;MSEGCRTTEIMRELGMRLGQPMIAVVGCGGAGNNIVNTIYWQCHGVHTVVVNTDAKNLDKVSAHRKIRLGDESLSGGYCLPADCENLTEEAAPSIRKAIEGYEIVFVVAGLGGAAGSGAAPVVARIAREEGAVVFGVPVMPFSMESERRTTANVALEQLKDVAHVVVPLDNDKLQGICGALPLSAAFKVVDQSVLKIIEKVYEHSSSYVSDMIDEVSGGYTSIEDVVMAEHEIALEEMPTAVAHASL
;
A
#
# COMPACT_ATOMS: atom_id res chain seq x y z
N MET A 1 9.02 -6.96 37.72
CA MET A 1 8.98 -6.19 36.46
C MET A 1 7.90 -5.14 36.64
N SER A 2 8.29 -3.89 36.78
CA SER A 2 7.43 -2.79 37.23
C SER A 2 6.43 -2.38 36.14
N GLU A 3 5.21 -2.04 36.52
CA GLU A 3 4.14 -1.54 35.64
C GLU A 3 4.59 -0.36 34.74
N GLY A 4 5.53 0.46 35.21
CA GLY A 4 6.10 1.55 34.41
C GLY A 4 6.85 1.12 33.15
N CYS A 5 7.46 -0.06 33.11
CA CYS A 5 8.14 -0.57 31.93
C CYS A 5 7.16 -0.99 30.82
N ARG A 6 5.97 -1.50 31.17
CA ARG A 6 4.92 -1.88 30.21
C ARG A 6 4.24 -0.67 29.58
N THR A 7 3.99 0.37 30.36
CA THR A 7 3.35 1.59 29.85
C THR A 7 4.25 2.34 28.87
N THR A 8 5.54 2.41 29.14
CA THR A 8 6.54 3.04 28.25
C THR A 8 6.69 2.25 26.94
N GLU A 9 6.63 0.91 27.01
CA GLU A 9 6.72 0.04 25.83
C GLU A 9 5.46 0.14 24.95
N ILE A 10 4.27 0.20 25.55
CA ILE A 10 3.00 0.41 24.86
C ILE A 10 2.94 1.82 24.22
N MET A 11 3.39 2.86 24.92
CA MET A 11 3.43 4.23 24.40
C MET A 11 4.45 4.36 23.25
N ARG A 12 5.58 3.66 23.35
CA ARG A 12 6.58 3.60 22.28
C ARG A 12 6.04 2.85 21.05
N GLU A 13 5.32 1.73 21.23
CA GLU A 13 4.65 1.02 20.13
C GLU A 13 3.52 1.85 19.51
N LEU A 14 2.73 2.55 20.32
CA LEU A 14 1.69 3.48 19.86
C LEU A 14 2.29 4.69 19.15
N GLY A 15 3.36 5.28 19.67
CA GLY A 15 4.08 6.39 19.04
C GLY A 15 4.72 6.00 17.70
N MET A 16 5.28 4.79 17.62
CA MET A 16 5.77 4.26 16.32
C MET A 16 4.63 4.01 15.33
N ARG A 17 3.42 3.63 15.79
CA ARG A 17 2.26 3.44 14.93
C ARG A 17 1.58 4.75 14.50
N LEU A 18 1.58 5.77 15.36
CA LEU A 18 1.01 7.09 15.04
C LEU A 18 1.81 7.87 13.99
N GLY A 19 3.08 7.50 13.78
CA GLY A 19 3.95 8.12 12.79
C GLY A 19 4.10 7.36 11.47
N GLN A 20 3.53 6.15 11.34
CA GLN A 20 3.68 5.33 10.14
C GLN A 20 2.36 5.23 9.37
N PRO A 21 2.35 5.55 8.05
CA PRO A 21 1.14 5.45 7.25
C PRO A 21 0.69 3.99 7.15
N MET A 22 -0.61 3.76 7.27
CA MET A 22 -1.19 2.44 7.01
C MET A 22 -1.25 2.21 5.49
N ILE A 23 -0.44 1.28 5.01
CA ILE A 23 -0.32 0.97 3.58
C ILE A 23 -0.96 -0.38 3.25
N ALA A 24 -1.81 -0.39 2.21
CA ALA A 24 -2.28 -1.62 1.59
C ALA A 24 -1.77 -1.73 0.15
N VAL A 25 -1.49 -2.95 -0.29
CA VAL A 25 -1.16 -3.26 -1.69
C VAL A 25 -2.17 -4.25 -2.23
N VAL A 26 -2.86 -3.85 -3.29
CA VAL A 26 -3.90 -4.66 -3.94
C VAL A 26 -3.38 -5.12 -5.30
N GLY A 27 -3.20 -6.43 -5.46
CA GLY A 27 -2.81 -7.05 -6.71
C GLY A 27 -4.05 -7.46 -7.51
N CYS A 28 -4.17 -7.00 -8.76
CA CYS A 28 -5.26 -7.33 -9.67
C CYS A 28 -4.81 -8.24 -10.80
N GLY A 29 -5.47 -9.39 -10.93
CA GLY A 29 -5.17 -10.40 -11.95
C GLY A 29 -3.88 -11.18 -11.68
N GLY A 30 -3.53 -12.11 -12.56
CA GLY A 30 -2.42 -13.05 -12.32
C GLY A 30 -1.07 -12.40 -12.07
N ALA A 31 -0.68 -11.42 -12.91
CA ALA A 31 0.61 -10.74 -12.76
C ALA A 31 0.64 -9.87 -11.47
N GLY A 32 -0.41 -9.09 -11.21
CA GLY A 32 -0.52 -8.30 -9.96
C GLY A 32 -0.47 -9.19 -8.72
N ASN A 33 -1.14 -10.33 -8.74
CA ASN A 33 -1.13 -11.28 -7.63
C ASN A 33 0.25 -11.88 -7.37
N ASN A 34 1.02 -12.18 -8.42
CA ASN A 34 2.39 -12.69 -8.28
C ASN A 34 3.32 -11.65 -7.65
N ILE A 35 3.20 -10.38 -8.05
CA ILE A 35 3.96 -9.27 -7.44
C ILE A 35 3.59 -9.13 -5.96
N VAL A 36 2.29 -9.14 -5.65
CA VAL A 36 1.82 -9.05 -4.26
C VAL A 36 2.27 -10.24 -3.42
N ASN A 37 2.35 -11.44 -4.00
CA ASN A 37 2.93 -12.60 -3.32
C ASN A 37 4.41 -12.37 -2.94
N THR A 38 5.20 -11.74 -3.80
CA THR A 38 6.59 -11.36 -3.49
C THR A 38 6.63 -10.33 -2.36
N ILE A 39 5.76 -9.30 -2.40
CA ILE A 39 5.64 -8.26 -1.38
C ILE A 39 5.25 -8.87 -0.02
N TYR A 40 4.31 -9.80 0.01
CA TYR A 40 3.87 -10.48 1.23
C TYR A 40 5.02 -11.11 2.03
N TRP A 41 5.98 -11.71 1.32
CA TRP A 41 7.13 -12.37 1.95
C TRP A 41 8.30 -11.43 2.26
N GLN A 42 8.41 -10.29 1.60
CA GLN A 42 9.57 -9.41 1.70
C GLN A 42 9.30 -8.11 2.49
N CYS A 43 8.05 -7.66 2.58
CA CYS A 43 7.69 -6.39 3.21
C CYS A 43 6.69 -6.61 4.35
N HIS A 44 7.15 -6.52 5.60
CA HIS A 44 6.32 -6.83 6.77
C HIS A 44 5.42 -5.68 7.27
N GLY A 45 5.61 -4.45 6.78
CA GLY A 45 4.83 -3.27 7.20
C GLY A 45 3.59 -2.99 6.35
N VAL A 46 3.26 -3.86 5.38
CA VAL A 46 2.26 -3.61 4.36
C VAL A 46 1.17 -4.68 4.36
N HIS A 47 -0.09 -4.26 4.31
CA HIS A 47 -1.20 -5.18 4.16
C HIS A 47 -1.39 -5.56 2.69
N THR A 48 -1.52 -6.84 2.39
CA THR A 48 -1.61 -7.34 1.03
C THR A 48 -2.97 -7.95 0.73
N VAL A 49 -3.53 -7.56 -0.40
CA VAL A 49 -4.81 -8.03 -0.92
C VAL A 49 -4.61 -8.52 -2.35
N VAL A 50 -5.19 -9.64 -2.73
CA VAL A 50 -5.18 -10.14 -4.11
C VAL A 50 -6.59 -10.34 -4.62
N VAL A 51 -6.82 -9.90 -5.87
CA VAL A 51 -8.12 -9.91 -6.53
C VAL A 51 -7.98 -10.63 -7.88
N ASN A 52 -8.78 -11.66 -8.12
CA ASN A 52 -8.74 -12.40 -9.38
C ASN A 52 -10.04 -13.17 -9.64
N THR A 53 -10.34 -13.46 -10.91
CA THR A 53 -11.37 -14.41 -11.32
C THR A 53 -10.89 -15.87 -11.23
N ASP A 54 -9.58 -16.11 -11.34
CA ASP A 54 -8.97 -17.44 -11.31
C ASP A 54 -8.69 -17.91 -9.87
N ALA A 55 -9.53 -18.80 -9.34
CA ALA A 55 -9.37 -19.40 -8.02
C ALA A 55 -8.04 -20.15 -7.88
N LYS A 56 -7.59 -20.87 -8.92
CA LYS A 56 -6.32 -21.62 -8.87
C LYS A 56 -5.12 -20.71 -8.75
N ASN A 57 -5.18 -19.51 -9.33
CA ASN A 57 -4.14 -18.50 -9.13
C ASN A 57 -4.18 -17.95 -7.70
N LEU A 58 -5.37 -17.63 -7.17
CA LEU A 58 -5.54 -17.17 -5.80
C LEU A 58 -5.04 -18.19 -4.76
N ASP A 59 -5.23 -19.48 -5.01
CA ASP A 59 -4.77 -20.54 -4.09
C ASP A 59 -3.24 -20.61 -3.99
N LYS A 60 -2.55 -20.32 -5.10
CA LYS A 60 -1.08 -20.43 -5.20
C LYS A 60 -0.32 -19.24 -4.59
N VAL A 61 -0.96 -18.09 -4.43
CA VAL A 61 -0.33 -16.87 -3.92
C VAL A 61 -0.61 -16.69 -2.44
N SER A 62 0.33 -16.08 -1.72
CA SER A 62 0.18 -15.68 -0.33
C SER A 62 -0.20 -14.20 -0.27
N ALA A 63 -1.20 -13.88 0.54
CA ALA A 63 -1.66 -12.53 0.83
C ALA A 63 -2.49 -12.53 2.11
N HIS A 64 -2.62 -11.38 2.78
CA HIS A 64 -3.46 -11.25 3.97
C HIS A 64 -4.96 -11.40 3.65
N ARG A 65 -5.38 -10.96 2.46
CA ARG A 65 -6.75 -11.14 1.95
C ARG A 65 -6.73 -11.59 0.51
N LYS A 66 -7.63 -12.53 0.20
CA LYS A 66 -7.84 -13.05 -1.15
C LYS A 66 -9.30 -12.83 -1.51
N ILE A 67 -9.55 -12.13 -2.60
CA ILE A 67 -10.90 -11.81 -3.09
C ILE A 67 -11.06 -12.43 -4.46
N ARG A 68 -12.00 -13.35 -4.56
CA ARG A 68 -12.39 -13.95 -5.81
C ARG A 68 -13.48 -13.11 -6.48
N LEU A 69 -13.30 -12.83 -7.75
CA LEU A 69 -14.30 -12.17 -8.58
C LEU A 69 -15.18 -13.22 -9.27
N GLY A 70 -16.49 -13.09 -9.10
CA GLY A 70 -17.46 -14.03 -9.66
C GLY A 70 -17.53 -15.37 -8.92
N ASP A 71 -18.30 -16.26 -9.49
CA ASP A 71 -18.60 -17.59 -8.95
C ASP A 71 -17.69 -18.72 -9.51
N GLU A 72 -17.98 -19.96 -9.13
CA GLU A 72 -17.21 -21.14 -9.55
C GLU A 72 -17.30 -21.46 -11.04
N SER A 73 -18.34 -21.00 -11.72
CA SER A 73 -18.57 -21.25 -13.15
C SER A 73 -17.56 -20.53 -14.05
N LEU A 74 -16.94 -19.44 -13.54
CA LEU A 74 -15.97 -18.62 -14.26
C LEU A 74 -14.52 -19.10 -14.12
N SER A 75 -14.27 -20.20 -13.41
CA SER A 75 -12.94 -20.77 -13.24
C SER A 75 -12.33 -21.22 -14.59
N GLY A 76 -11.39 -20.40 -15.10
CA GLY A 76 -10.64 -20.70 -16.31
C GLY A 76 -11.36 -20.36 -17.62
N GLY A 77 -12.51 -19.67 -17.56
CA GLY A 77 -13.24 -19.19 -18.72
C GLY A 77 -12.63 -17.93 -19.34
N TYR A 78 -12.94 -17.69 -20.59
CA TYR A 78 -12.66 -16.43 -21.25
C TYR A 78 -13.49 -15.33 -20.58
N CYS A 79 -12.84 -14.45 -19.85
CA CYS A 79 -13.42 -13.24 -19.28
C CYS A 79 -12.90 -12.05 -20.10
N LEU A 80 -13.78 -11.16 -20.51
CA LEU A 80 -13.37 -9.89 -21.11
C LEU A 80 -13.06 -8.87 -19.99
N PRO A 81 -12.26 -7.83 -20.25
CA PRO A 81 -12.02 -6.78 -19.27
C PRO A 81 -13.31 -6.14 -18.71
N ALA A 82 -14.33 -5.92 -19.56
CA ALA A 82 -15.61 -5.38 -19.15
C ALA A 82 -16.38 -6.32 -18.21
N ASP A 83 -16.30 -7.65 -18.39
CA ASP A 83 -16.91 -8.60 -17.48
C ASP A 83 -16.21 -8.56 -16.12
N CYS A 84 -14.86 -8.49 -16.14
CA CYS A 84 -14.07 -8.40 -14.91
C CYS A 84 -14.29 -7.06 -14.18
N GLU A 85 -14.56 -5.98 -14.89
CA GLU A 85 -14.98 -4.69 -14.34
C GLU A 85 -16.29 -4.85 -13.55
N ASN A 86 -17.33 -5.42 -14.18
CA ASN A 86 -18.62 -5.68 -13.54
C ASN A 86 -18.50 -6.59 -12.31
N LEU A 87 -17.75 -7.69 -12.41
CA LEU A 87 -17.51 -8.61 -11.30
C LEU A 87 -16.75 -7.93 -10.14
N THR A 88 -15.90 -6.96 -10.45
CA THR A 88 -15.18 -6.19 -9.43
C THR A 88 -16.12 -5.20 -8.73
N GLU A 89 -17.07 -4.60 -9.47
CA GLU A 89 -18.13 -3.79 -8.88
C GLU A 89 -19.03 -4.61 -7.94
N GLU A 90 -19.41 -5.83 -8.33
CA GLU A 90 -20.16 -6.75 -7.46
C GLU A 90 -19.37 -7.10 -6.19
N ALA A 91 -18.05 -7.24 -6.29
CA ALA A 91 -17.16 -7.50 -5.17
C ALA A 91 -16.78 -6.26 -4.35
N ALA A 92 -17.25 -5.06 -4.72
CA ALA A 92 -16.91 -3.80 -4.06
C ALA A 92 -17.05 -3.81 -2.53
N PRO A 93 -18.12 -4.41 -1.93
CA PRO A 93 -18.22 -4.47 -0.46
C PRO A 93 -17.07 -5.24 0.19
N SER A 94 -16.59 -6.31 -0.46
CA SER A 94 -15.47 -7.12 0.02
C SER A 94 -14.15 -6.39 -0.12
N ILE A 95 -13.99 -5.63 -1.21
CA ILE A 95 -12.80 -4.81 -1.49
C ILE A 95 -12.73 -3.66 -0.48
N ARG A 96 -13.83 -2.91 -0.27
CA ARG A 96 -13.92 -1.84 0.74
C ARG A 96 -13.48 -2.35 2.12
N LYS A 97 -14.05 -3.46 2.58
CA LYS A 97 -13.70 -4.07 3.86
C LYS A 97 -12.24 -4.49 3.96
N ALA A 98 -11.60 -4.86 2.84
CA ALA A 98 -10.21 -5.29 2.82
C ALA A 98 -9.22 -4.12 2.89
N ILE A 99 -9.64 -2.92 2.47
CA ILE A 99 -8.80 -1.70 2.43
C ILE A 99 -9.28 -0.62 3.40
N GLU A 100 -10.27 -0.90 4.23
CA GLU A 100 -10.82 0.02 5.23
C GLU A 100 -9.73 0.47 6.21
N GLY A 101 -9.60 1.78 6.39
CA GLY A 101 -8.65 2.39 7.32
C GLY A 101 -7.22 2.50 6.79
N TYR A 102 -6.94 2.11 5.55
CA TYR A 102 -5.63 2.31 4.94
C TYR A 102 -5.53 3.69 4.29
N GLU A 103 -4.48 4.45 4.65
CA GLU A 103 -4.24 5.81 4.18
C GLU A 103 -3.63 5.84 2.78
N ILE A 104 -2.84 4.82 2.44
CA ILE A 104 -2.18 4.68 1.14
C ILE A 104 -2.54 3.30 0.56
N VAL A 105 -3.02 3.29 -0.68
CA VAL A 105 -3.35 2.05 -1.40
C VAL A 105 -2.57 1.99 -2.71
N PHE A 106 -1.73 0.98 -2.84
CA PHE A 106 -1.08 0.65 -4.11
C PHE A 106 -1.93 -0.36 -4.88
N VAL A 107 -2.29 -0.04 -6.11
CA VAL A 107 -2.98 -0.95 -7.03
C VAL A 107 -2.00 -1.43 -8.07
N VAL A 108 -1.61 -2.70 -7.98
CA VAL A 108 -0.62 -3.34 -8.86
C VAL A 108 -1.32 -4.29 -9.82
N ALA A 109 -1.14 -4.11 -11.13
CA ALA A 109 -1.82 -4.94 -12.11
C ALA A 109 -0.98 -5.16 -13.37
N GLY A 110 -0.98 -6.36 -13.90
CA GLY A 110 -0.54 -6.60 -15.28
C GLY A 110 -1.66 -6.26 -16.24
N LEU A 111 -1.50 -5.17 -16.98
CA LEU A 111 -2.50 -4.74 -17.95
C LEU A 111 -2.42 -5.57 -19.26
N GLY A 112 -3.51 -5.56 -20.03
CA GLY A 112 -3.64 -6.37 -21.23
C GLY A 112 -4.26 -7.75 -21.00
N GLY A 113 -4.40 -8.20 -19.74
CA GLY A 113 -5.20 -9.34 -19.35
C GLY A 113 -6.58 -8.90 -18.85
N ALA A 114 -7.59 -9.77 -18.93
CA ALA A 114 -8.97 -9.42 -18.54
C ALA A 114 -9.09 -8.97 -17.08
N ALA A 115 -8.67 -9.81 -16.14
CA ALA A 115 -8.80 -9.52 -14.72
C ALA A 115 -7.97 -8.30 -14.26
N GLY A 116 -6.73 -8.16 -14.75
CA GLY A 116 -5.88 -7.02 -14.40
C GLY A 116 -6.41 -5.70 -14.96
N SER A 117 -6.82 -5.69 -16.23
CA SER A 117 -7.31 -4.49 -16.91
C SER A 117 -8.69 -4.07 -16.42
N GLY A 118 -9.60 -5.04 -16.15
CA GLY A 118 -10.93 -4.72 -15.67
C GLY A 118 -10.97 -4.36 -14.19
N ALA A 119 -10.21 -5.08 -13.35
CA ALA A 119 -10.29 -4.87 -11.91
C ALA A 119 -9.50 -3.65 -11.40
N ALA A 120 -8.33 -3.34 -11.99
CA ALA A 120 -7.45 -2.31 -11.41
C ALA A 120 -8.07 -0.91 -11.36
N PRO A 121 -8.74 -0.39 -12.42
CA PRO A 121 -9.40 0.92 -12.33
C PRO A 121 -10.52 0.95 -11.29
N VAL A 122 -11.31 -0.12 -11.18
CA VAL A 122 -12.40 -0.22 -10.20
C VAL A 122 -11.86 -0.25 -8.77
N VAL A 123 -10.85 -1.05 -8.49
CA VAL A 123 -10.20 -1.11 -7.18
C VAL A 123 -9.60 0.25 -6.81
N ALA A 124 -8.95 0.93 -7.76
CA ALA A 124 -8.39 2.26 -7.55
C ALA A 124 -9.48 3.29 -7.22
N ARG A 125 -10.61 3.25 -7.92
CA ARG A 125 -11.75 4.12 -7.64
C ARG A 125 -12.33 3.85 -6.25
N ILE A 126 -12.54 2.59 -5.90
CA ILE A 126 -13.04 2.20 -4.57
C ILE A 126 -12.10 2.71 -3.47
N ALA A 127 -10.78 2.52 -3.63
CA ALA A 127 -9.80 2.98 -2.66
C ALA A 127 -9.82 4.52 -2.50
N ARG A 128 -9.98 5.25 -3.60
CA ARG A 128 -10.12 6.71 -3.57
C ARG A 128 -11.42 7.16 -2.88
N GLU A 129 -12.52 6.46 -3.11
CA GLU A 129 -13.81 6.72 -2.44
C GLU A 129 -13.73 6.49 -0.92
N GLU A 130 -12.89 5.54 -0.47
CA GLU A 130 -12.59 5.31 0.95
C GLU A 130 -11.63 6.36 1.55
N GLY A 131 -11.17 7.33 0.76
CA GLY A 131 -10.31 8.42 1.22
C GLY A 131 -8.81 8.12 1.19
N ALA A 132 -8.40 6.97 0.65
CA ALA A 132 -6.99 6.63 0.54
C ALA A 132 -6.28 7.41 -0.59
N VAL A 133 -4.99 7.68 -0.40
CA VAL A 133 -4.11 8.11 -1.49
C VAL A 133 -3.76 6.90 -2.35
N VAL A 134 -4.15 6.93 -3.63
CA VAL A 134 -4.05 5.78 -4.53
C VAL A 134 -2.87 5.91 -5.48
N PHE A 135 -1.99 4.91 -5.45
CA PHE A 135 -0.88 4.74 -6.39
C PHE A 135 -1.19 3.56 -7.33
N GLY A 136 -1.36 3.86 -8.62
CA GLY A 136 -1.44 2.83 -9.65
C GLY A 136 -0.06 2.42 -10.13
N VAL A 137 0.25 1.13 -10.10
CA VAL A 137 1.49 0.56 -10.63
C VAL A 137 1.17 -0.49 -11.69
N PRO A 138 0.75 -0.05 -12.89
CA PRO A 138 0.45 -0.96 -13.99
C PRO A 138 1.72 -1.48 -14.66
N VAL A 139 1.76 -2.78 -14.92
CA VAL A 139 2.79 -3.43 -15.75
C VAL A 139 2.24 -3.58 -17.17
N MET A 140 2.89 -2.92 -18.12
CA MET A 140 2.49 -2.91 -19.52
C MET A 140 3.05 -4.12 -20.25
N PRO A 141 2.24 -4.79 -21.12
CA PRO A 141 2.71 -5.90 -21.93
C PRO A 141 3.75 -5.45 -22.94
N PHE A 142 4.49 -6.39 -23.54
CA PHE A 142 5.42 -6.08 -24.62
C PHE A 142 4.71 -5.49 -25.83
N SER A 143 5.38 -4.63 -26.59
CA SER A 143 4.82 -3.99 -27.79
C SER A 143 4.45 -5.00 -28.88
N MET A 144 5.16 -6.14 -28.92
CA MET A 144 4.84 -7.25 -29.82
C MET A 144 3.49 -7.94 -29.52
N GLU A 145 2.96 -7.79 -28.31
CA GLU A 145 1.65 -8.30 -27.89
C GLU A 145 0.54 -7.28 -28.22
N SER A 146 0.35 -6.97 -29.51
CA SER A 146 -0.45 -5.83 -29.99
C SER A 146 -1.88 -5.76 -29.43
N GLU A 147 -2.61 -6.89 -29.39
CA GLU A 147 -3.98 -6.94 -28.84
C GLU A 147 -4.00 -6.64 -27.33
N ARG A 148 -3.08 -7.25 -26.59
CA ARG A 148 -2.93 -6.98 -25.14
C ARG A 148 -2.51 -5.55 -24.88
N ARG A 149 -1.65 -4.98 -25.75
CA ARG A 149 -1.20 -3.60 -25.63
C ARG A 149 -2.34 -2.61 -25.81
N THR A 150 -3.25 -2.89 -26.75
CA THR A 150 -4.45 -2.07 -26.97
C THR A 150 -5.36 -2.08 -25.74
N THR A 151 -5.66 -3.26 -25.20
CA THR A 151 -6.43 -3.42 -23.95
C THR A 151 -5.74 -2.71 -22.79
N ALA A 152 -4.41 -2.85 -22.68
CA ALA A 152 -3.62 -2.23 -21.61
C ALA A 152 -3.67 -0.70 -21.66
N ASN A 153 -3.63 -0.11 -22.86
CA ASN A 153 -3.69 1.35 -23.01
C ASN A 153 -5.05 1.91 -22.54
N VAL A 154 -6.15 1.24 -22.87
CA VAL A 154 -7.48 1.64 -22.40
C VAL A 154 -7.53 1.61 -20.86
N ALA A 155 -7.13 0.49 -20.27
CA ALA A 155 -7.12 0.35 -18.81
C ALA A 155 -6.14 1.32 -18.12
N LEU A 156 -5.02 1.66 -18.76
CA LEU A 156 -4.07 2.65 -18.25
C LEU A 156 -4.70 4.04 -18.16
N GLU A 157 -5.44 4.47 -19.21
CA GLU A 157 -6.13 5.76 -19.18
C GLU A 157 -7.23 5.76 -18.10
N GLN A 158 -8.03 4.71 -18.00
CA GLN A 158 -9.03 4.58 -16.93
C GLN A 158 -8.38 4.64 -15.54
N LEU A 159 -7.22 4.00 -15.36
CA LEU A 159 -6.50 4.03 -14.08
C LEU A 159 -5.95 5.44 -13.76
N LYS A 160 -5.48 6.18 -14.77
CA LYS A 160 -5.03 7.57 -14.62
C LYS A 160 -6.13 8.52 -14.17
N ASP A 161 -7.37 8.29 -14.62
CA ASP A 161 -8.51 9.12 -14.26
C ASP A 161 -8.90 8.99 -12.77
N VAL A 162 -8.62 7.83 -12.18
CA VAL A 162 -9.06 7.51 -10.81
C VAL A 162 -7.95 7.50 -9.77
N ALA A 163 -6.72 7.12 -10.13
CA ALA A 163 -5.59 7.11 -9.20
C ALA A 163 -4.97 8.51 -9.03
N HIS A 164 -4.38 8.78 -7.87
CA HIS A 164 -3.68 10.04 -7.61
C HIS A 164 -2.33 10.10 -8.32
N VAL A 165 -1.64 8.97 -8.38
CA VAL A 165 -0.35 8.81 -9.06
C VAL A 165 -0.35 7.51 -9.83
N VAL A 166 0.15 7.50 -11.07
CA VAL A 166 0.32 6.28 -11.87
C VAL A 166 1.76 6.17 -12.32
N VAL A 167 2.39 5.04 -11.99
CA VAL A 167 3.78 4.71 -12.35
C VAL A 167 3.78 3.47 -13.27
N PRO A 168 3.69 3.64 -14.58
CA PRO A 168 3.66 2.51 -15.49
C PRO A 168 5.04 1.86 -15.64
N LEU A 169 5.10 0.55 -15.46
CA LEU A 169 6.29 -0.27 -15.70
C LEU A 169 6.15 -0.92 -17.07
N ASP A 170 7.01 -0.55 -18.01
CA ASP A 170 6.96 -1.03 -19.38
C ASP A 170 7.93 -2.20 -19.59
N ASN A 171 7.39 -3.37 -19.97
CA ASN A 171 8.19 -4.58 -20.21
C ASN A 171 9.24 -4.39 -21.32
N ASP A 172 8.99 -3.56 -22.35
CA ASP A 172 9.97 -3.26 -23.38
C ASP A 172 11.20 -2.54 -22.82
N LYS A 173 10.98 -1.59 -21.90
CA LYS A 173 12.08 -0.89 -21.22
C LYS A 173 12.88 -1.83 -20.33
N LEU A 174 12.21 -2.77 -19.67
CA LEU A 174 12.86 -3.78 -18.84
C LEU A 174 13.71 -4.74 -19.67
N GLN A 175 13.22 -5.16 -20.84
CA GLN A 175 13.99 -5.98 -21.77
C GLN A 175 15.26 -5.26 -22.25
N GLY A 176 15.18 -3.97 -22.52
CA GLY A 176 16.34 -3.13 -22.89
C GLY A 176 17.39 -3.07 -21.77
N ILE A 177 16.98 -3.08 -20.51
CA ILE A 177 17.89 -3.06 -19.34
C ILE A 177 18.47 -4.46 -19.06
N CYS A 178 17.62 -5.50 -19.15
CA CYS A 178 17.98 -6.87 -18.82
C CYS A 178 18.77 -7.60 -19.91
N GLY A 179 18.79 -7.09 -21.17
CA GLY A 179 19.50 -7.70 -22.28
C GLY A 179 19.05 -9.14 -22.57
N ALA A 180 20.00 -10.09 -22.59
CA ALA A 180 19.75 -11.50 -22.87
C ALA A 180 19.29 -12.33 -21.65
N LEU A 181 18.83 -11.69 -20.57
CA LEU A 181 18.36 -12.41 -19.38
C LEU A 181 17.07 -13.18 -19.69
N PRO A 182 16.85 -14.35 -19.04
CA PRO A 182 15.61 -15.09 -19.20
C PRO A 182 14.43 -14.28 -18.66
N LEU A 183 13.24 -14.47 -19.25
CA LEU A 183 12.02 -13.73 -18.93
C LEU A 183 11.68 -13.77 -17.42
N SER A 184 12.00 -14.86 -16.76
CA SER A 184 11.84 -15.01 -15.29
C SER A 184 12.71 -14.04 -14.49
N ALA A 185 13.86 -13.64 -15.00
CA ALA A 185 14.71 -12.63 -14.36
C ALA A 185 14.16 -11.22 -14.59
N ALA A 186 13.59 -10.95 -15.78
CA ALA A 186 12.93 -9.68 -16.06
C ALA A 186 11.73 -9.45 -15.11
N PHE A 187 10.91 -10.47 -14.86
CA PHE A 187 9.80 -10.36 -13.90
C PHE A 187 10.27 -10.10 -12.47
N LYS A 188 11.38 -10.68 -12.04
CA LYS A 188 11.98 -10.35 -10.73
C LYS A 188 12.40 -8.87 -10.63
N VAL A 189 12.85 -8.28 -11.72
CA VAL A 189 13.17 -6.84 -11.76
C VAL A 189 11.91 -6.01 -11.59
N VAL A 190 10.77 -6.42 -12.18
CA VAL A 190 9.46 -5.78 -11.96
C VAL A 190 9.08 -5.86 -10.48
N ASP A 191 9.12 -7.05 -9.89
CA ASP A 191 8.78 -7.26 -8.48
C ASP A 191 9.62 -6.34 -7.58
N GLN A 192 10.93 -6.30 -7.79
CA GLN A 192 11.85 -5.46 -7.03
C GLN A 192 11.62 -3.95 -7.26
N SER A 193 11.21 -3.57 -8.48
CA SER A 193 10.89 -2.17 -8.78
C SER A 193 9.65 -1.71 -8.02
N VAL A 194 8.61 -2.56 -7.96
CA VAL A 194 7.39 -2.27 -7.19
C VAL A 194 7.70 -2.18 -5.69
N LEU A 195 8.47 -3.13 -5.16
CA LEU A 195 8.93 -3.10 -3.77
C LEU A 195 9.63 -1.79 -3.42
N LYS A 196 10.60 -1.37 -4.25
CA LYS A 196 11.33 -0.10 -4.03
C LYS A 196 10.43 1.14 -4.07
N ILE A 197 9.38 1.13 -4.91
CA ILE A 197 8.40 2.23 -4.94
C ILE A 197 7.66 2.29 -3.61
N ILE A 198 7.18 1.15 -3.11
CA ILE A 198 6.45 1.05 -1.84
C ILE A 198 7.35 1.45 -0.67
N GLU A 199 8.58 0.92 -0.60
CA GLU A 199 9.55 1.26 0.44
C GLU A 199 9.84 2.76 0.48
N LYS A 200 10.08 3.38 -0.69
CA LYS A 200 10.33 4.82 -0.76
C LYS A 200 9.16 5.67 -0.30
N VAL A 201 7.93 5.29 -0.67
CA VAL A 201 6.74 6.01 -0.21
C VAL A 201 6.58 5.84 1.30
N TYR A 202 6.81 4.63 1.82
CA TYR A 202 6.77 4.35 3.25
C TYR A 202 7.81 5.18 4.02
N GLU A 203 9.06 5.19 3.59
CA GLU A 203 10.15 5.94 4.22
C GLU A 203 9.87 7.46 4.23
N HIS A 204 9.44 8.02 3.08
CA HIS A 204 9.15 9.46 2.99
C HIS A 204 7.95 9.87 3.84
N SER A 205 6.92 9.04 3.88
CA SER A 205 5.75 9.33 4.70
C SER A 205 6.07 9.27 6.19
N SER A 206 6.91 8.33 6.61
CA SER A 206 7.36 8.20 7.99
C SER A 206 8.28 9.35 8.41
N SER A 207 9.20 9.79 7.56
CA SER A 207 10.09 10.92 7.87
C SER A 207 9.32 12.23 7.98
N TYR A 208 8.35 12.48 7.09
CA TYR A 208 7.53 13.68 7.12
C TYR A 208 6.71 13.80 8.42
N VAL A 209 6.14 12.69 8.90
CA VAL A 209 5.41 12.67 10.17
C VAL A 209 6.35 12.85 11.35
N SER A 210 7.55 12.23 11.32
CA SER A 210 8.56 12.43 12.37
C SER A 210 9.01 13.89 12.44
N ASP A 211 9.33 14.50 11.29
CA ASP A 211 9.73 15.90 11.19
C ASP A 211 8.64 16.85 11.73
N MET A 212 7.35 16.56 11.43
CA MET A 212 6.21 17.31 11.96
C MET A 212 6.07 17.16 13.47
N ILE A 213 6.25 15.95 14.01
CA ILE A 213 6.21 15.70 15.46
C ILE A 213 7.34 16.47 16.15
N ASP A 214 8.53 16.44 15.58
CA ASP A 214 9.69 17.16 16.13
C ASP A 214 9.47 18.68 16.09
N GLU A 215 8.86 19.20 15.05
CA GLU A 215 8.51 20.62 14.93
C GLU A 215 7.44 21.04 15.94
N VAL A 216 6.37 20.24 16.11
CA VAL A 216 5.27 20.51 17.03
C VAL A 216 5.67 20.32 18.49
N SER A 217 6.53 19.33 18.77
CA SER A 217 7.04 19.05 20.13
C SER A 217 8.16 19.99 20.57
N GLY A 218 8.59 20.92 19.69
CA GLY A 218 9.67 21.86 20.01
C GLY A 218 11.03 21.18 20.23
N GLY A 219 11.22 19.99 19.63
CA GLY A 219 12.46 19.21 19.76
C GLY A 219 12.51 18.29 20.98
N TYR A 220 11.40 18.11 21.69
CA TYR A 220 11.33 17.11 22.76
C TYR A 220 11.30 15.70 22.17
N THR A 221 12.31 14.90 22.51
CA THR A 221 12.50 13.56 21.93
C THR A 221 11.74 12.44 22.66
N SER A 222 11.13 12.75 23.82
CA SER A 222 10.34 11.80 24.60
C SER A 222 9.22 12.48 25.37
N ILE A 223 8.19 11.70 25.74
CA ILE A 223 7.12 12.16 26.63
C ILE A 223 7.70 12.55 27.99
N GLU A 224 8.80 11.93 28.40
CA GLU A 224 9.53 12.27 29.63
C GLU A 224 10.10 13.68 29.57
N ASP A 225 10.65 14.10 28.40
CA ASP A 225 11.15 15.45 28.17
C ASP A 225 10.03 16.50 28.27
N VAL A 226 8.85 16.17 27.69
CA VAL A 226 7.65 17.05 27.76
C VAL A 226 7.15 17.18 29.21
N VAL A 227 7.06 16.07 29.93
CA VAL A 227 6.63 16.05 31.35
C VAL A 227 7.63 16.81 32.25
N MET A 228 8.93 16.67 31.98
CA MET A 228 9.97 17.38 32.73
C MET A 228 9.92 18.90 32.46
N ALA A 229 9.70 19.29 31.17
CA ALA A 229 9.55 20.70 30.83
C ALA A 229 8.30 21.34 31.46
N GLU A 230 7.16 20.65 31.47
CA GLU A 230 5.96 21.11 32.18
C GLU A 230 6.21 21.22 33.71
N HIS A 231 7.00 20.32 34.27
CA HIS A 231 7.35 20.36 35.70
C HIS A 231 8.30 21.53 36.04
N GLU A 232 9.24 21.84 35.16
CA GLU A 232 10.12 23.01 35.28
C GLU A 232 9.33 24.34 35.21
N ILE A 233 8.43 24.45 34.23
CA ILE A 233 7.54 25.63 34.09
C ILE A 233 6.65 25.80 35.31
N ALA A 234 6.08 24.70 35.83
CA ALA A 234 5.25 24.75 37.04
C ALA A 234 6.03 25.17 38.31
N LEU A 235 7.33 24.86 38.36
CA LEU A 235 8.21 25.28 39.48
C LEU A 235 8.61 26.77 39.37
N GLU A 236 8.77 27.29 38.14
CA GLU A 236 9.08 28.73 37.93
C GLU A 236 7.87 29.63 38.19
N GLU A 237 6.65 29.15 37.98
CA GLU A 237 5.41 29.91 38.23
C GLU A 237 4.95 29.89 39.72
N MET A 238 5.59 29.13 40.58
CA MET A 238 5.26 29.15 42.02
C MET A 238 5.69 30.48 42.65
N PRO A 239 4.77 31.26 43.20
CA PRO A 239 5.13 32.52 43.88
C PRO A 239 6.04 32.23 45.06
N THR A 240 7.13 33.00 45.14
CA THR A 240 8.20 32.94 46.16
C THR A 240 7.72 33.18 47.64
N ALA A 241 6.42 33.08 47.88
CA ALA A 241 5.81 33.39 49.19
C ALA A 241 5.80 32.24 50.21
N VAL A 242 6.32 31.04 49.87
CA VAL A 242 6.31 29.89 50.80
C VAL A 242 7.69 29.59 51.44
N ALA A 243 8.74 30.34 51.10
CA ALA A 243 10.10 30.09 51.59
C ALA A 243 10.40 30.67 52.97
N HIS A 244 9.45 31.27 53.69
CA HIS A 244 9.67 31.90 55.01
C HIS A 244 8.79 31.39 56.15
N ALA A 245 8.36 30.13 56.13
CA ALA A 245 7.63 29.54 57.26
C ALA A 245 8.22 28.19 57.65
N SER A 246 9.48 28.17 58.06
CA SER A 246 10.09 27.11 58.89
C SER A 246 11.43 27.62 59.44
N LEU A 247 11.35 28.38 60.53
CA LEU A 247 12.38 28.50 61.56
C LEU A 247 11.69 28.35 62.91
#